data_f36f7452cbbce51d9454c5fdfb6aa001
#
_entry.id   f36f7452cbbce51d9454c5fdfb6aa001
#
_cell.length_a   1.000
_cell.length_b   1.000
_cell.length_c   1.000
_cell.angle_alpha   90.00
_cell.angle_beta   90.00
_cell.angle_gamma   90.00
#
_symmetry.space_group_name_H-M   'P 1'
#
loop_
_entity.id
_entity.type
_entity.pdbx_description
1 polymer ?
#
loop_
_entity_poly.entity_id
_entity_poly.type
_entity_poly.pdbx_seq_one_letter_code
_entity_poly.pdbx_strand_id
1 'polypeptide(L)'
;RGLSVSKFLCVCIDLEHFDQVHNLALAHPSIFASVGVHPTATNCKEPDVEELLVYAKSDRVIAIGETGLDYFHIKKDDADWQRERFRRHISASNESGKPMIVHMRDAKKDTIRILSEEKAEAGVMHCFTADWETAKAALDLGMYISFSGILTFNSAKPLREVAKKIPADRLLVETDCPYLTPMPFRGKPNSPAYTYYVVEKLAEIRNTSIDEMAAVTTQNFNQLFFS
;
A
#
# COMPACT_ATOMS: atom_id res chain seq x y z
N ARG A 1 -13.33 24.44 5.46
CA ARG A 1 -13.53 23.06 5.94
C ARG A 1 -12.15 22.47 6.19
N GLY A 2 -11.90 21.92 7.39
CA GLY A 2 -10.63 21.24 7.69
C GLY A 2 -10.52 19.97 6.86
N LEU A 3 -9.31 19.66 6.40
CA LEU A 3 -9.00 18.38 5.77
C LEU A 3 -8.98 17.34 6.89
N SER A 4 -9.97 16.43 6.94
CA SER A 4 -10.05 15.42 8.01
C SER A 4 -9.79 14.04 7.45
N VAL A 5 -8.75 13.39 7.95
CA VAL A 5 -8.46 11.96 7.76
C VAL A 5 -8.71 11.28 9.11
N SER A 6 -9.54 10.26 9.15
CA SER A 6 -9.97 9.63 10.41
C SER A 6 -9.08 8.48 10.86
N LYS A 7 -8.41 7.81 9.94
CA LYS A 7 -7.51 6.68 10.23
C LYS A 7 -6.26 6.75 9.38
N PHE A 8 -5.15 6.30 9.96
CA PHE A 8 -3.84 6.29 9.32
C PHE A 8 -3.19 4.93 9.51
N LEU A 9 -2.62 4.38 8.45
CA LEU A 9 -1.73 3.24 8.51
C LEU A 9 -0.30 3.74 8.28
N CYS A 10 0.50 3.77 9.37
CA CYS A 10 1.91 4.06 9.31
C CYS A 10 2.67 2.81 8.92
N VAL A 11 3.43 2.90 7.85
CA VAL A 11 4.04 1.75 7.22
C VAL A 11 5.47 1.55 7.72
N CYS A 12 5.76 0.32 8.18
CA CYS A 12 7.10 -0.12 8.55
C CYS A 12 7.86 -0.53 7.27
N ILE A 13 9.11 -0.09 7.14
CA ILE A 13 9.97 -0.38 5.99
C ILE A 13 11.20 -1.23 6.34
N ASP A 14 11.52 -1.39 7.62
CA ASP A 14 12.52 -2.30 8.18
C ASP A 14 12.18 -2.61 9.64
N LEU A 15 12.71 -3.71 10.18
CA LEU A 15 12.39 -4.13 11.55
C LEU A 15 13.14 -3.33 12.62
N GLU A 16 14.26 -2.72 12.27
CA GLU A 16 15.07 -1.89 13.15
C GLU A 16 14.33 -0.62 13.60
N HIS A 17 13.42 -0.14 12.75
CA HIS A 17 12.58 1.05 13.02
C HIS A 17 11.13 0.70 13.39
N PHE A 18 10.78 -0.59 13.52
CA PHE A 18 9.43 -1.02 13.87
C PHE A 18 8.88 -0.32 15.12
N ASP A 19 9.69 -0.25 16.18
CA ASP A 19 9.26 0.36 17.45
C ASP A 19 8.83 1.82 17.29
N GLN A 20 9.41 2.57 16.36
CA GLN A 20 9.01 3.97 16.11
C GLN A 20 7.60 4.05 15.55
N VAL A 21 7.29 3.20 14.56
CA VAL A 21 5.96 3.13 13.94
C VAL A 21 4.93 2.58 14.92
N HIS A 22 5.29 1.54 15.66
CA HIS A 22 4.42 0.89 16.64
C HIS A 22 4.10 1.80 17.82
N ASN A 23 5.09 2.50 18.39
CA ASN A 23 4.87 3.45 19.48
C ASN A 23 3.97 4.61 19.06
N LEU A 24 4.09 5.08 17.81
CA LEU A 24 3.18 6.09 17.27
C LEU A 24 1.73 5.57 17.23
N ALA A 25 1.55 4.31 16.81
CA ALA A 25 0.24 3.67 16.78
C ALA A 25 -0.33 3.42 18.19
N LEU A 26 0.51 3.11 19.18
CA LEU A 26 0.09 2.98 20.59
C LEU A 26 -0.31 4.32 21.19
N ALA A 27 0.37 5.41 20.83
CA ALA A 27 0.11 6.75 21.37
C ALA A 27 -1.16 7.40 20.81
N HIS A 28 -1.62 6.98 19.62
CA HIS A 28 -2.73 7.64 18.92
C HIS A 28 -3.79 6.64 18.45
N PRO A 29 -5.05 6.71 18.94
CA PRO A 29 -6.11 5.76 18.59
C PRO A 29 -6.42 5.66 17.09
N SER A 30 -6.24 6.74 16.34
CA SER A 30 -6.48 6.81 14.89
C SER A 30 -5.33 6.29 14.04
N ILE A 31 -4.17 5.97 14.63
CA ILE A 31 -2.98 5.50 13.91
C ILE A 31 -2.80 4.00 14.15
N PHE A 32 -2.56 3.28 13.09
CA PHE A 32 -2.23 1.85 13.07
C PHE A 32 -0.86 1.65 12.44
N ALA A 33 -0.27 0.50 12.66
CA ALA A 33 1.05 0.13 12.16
C ALA A 33 0.97 -1.06 11.22
N SER A 34 1.97 -1.22 10.37
CA SER A 34 2.30 -2.47 9.72
C SER A 34 3.62 -3.02 10.24
N VAL A 35 3.94 -4.25 9.87
CA VAL A 35 5.27 -4.85 10.07
C VAL A 35 5.78 -5.46 8.78
N GLY A 36 6.98 -5.11 8.38
CA GLY A 36 7.60 -5.63 7.16
C GLY A 36 8.93 -4.99 6.83
N VAL A 37 9.54 -5.50 5.76
CA VAL A 37 10.83 -5.03 5.25
C VAL A 37 10.68 -4.73 3.76
N HIS A 38 10.88 -3.45 3.43
CA HIS A 38 10.77 -2.92 2.08
C HIS A 38 11.75 -3.61 1.11
N PRO A 39 11.39 -3.85 -0.17
CA PRO A 39 12.27 -4.52 -1.13
C PRO A 39 13.60 -3.81 -1.38
N THR A 40 13.72 -2.52 -1.14
CA THR A 40 14.99 -1.79 -1.30
C THR A 40 15.84 -1.72 -0.04
N ALA A 41 15.37 -2.21 1.10
CA ALA A 41 16.15 -2.25 2.33
C ALA A 41 17.24 -3.34 2.23
N THR A 42 18.51 -2.93 2.20
CA THR A 42 19.67 -3.83 1.99
C THR A 42 20.57 -3.93 3.23
N ASN A 43 20.55 -2.94 4.12
CA ASN A 43 21.35 -2.92 5.34
C ASN A 43 20.47 -3.23 6.56
N CYS A 44 19.64 -4.24 6.48
CA CYS A 44 18.72 -4.65 7.52
C CYS A 44 18.81 -6.18 7.71
N LYS A 45 18.33 -6.64 8.85
CA LYS A 45 18.14 -8.07 9.09
C LYS A 45 17.05 -8.59 8.15
N GLU A 46 17.32 -9.71 7.47
CA GLU A 46 16.27 -10.43 6.74
C GLU A 46 15.27 -11.01 7.74
N PRO A 47 13.97 -10.70 7.60
CA PRO A 47 12.94 -11.23 8.48
C PRO A 47 12.71 -12.72 8.19
N ASP A 48 12.47 -13.49 9.23
CA ASP A 48 11.80 -14.79 9.10
C ASP A 48 10.29 -14.66 9.38
N VAL A 49 9.54 -15.72 9.07
CA VAL A 49 8.08 -15.72 9.21
C VAL A 49 7.69 -15.59 10.67
N GLU A 50 8.34 -16.32 11.57
CA GLU A 50 8.07 -16.33 13.00
C GLU A 50 8.29 -14.94 13.62
N GLU A 51 9.33 -14.24 13.21
CA GLU A 51 9.61 -12.87 13.67
C GLU A 51 8.51 -11.90 13.24
N LEU A 52 8.08 -11.93 11.98
CA LEU A 52 6.95 -11.13 11.49
C LEU A 52 5.67 -11.42 12.26
N LEU A 53 5.40 -12.70 12.55
CA LEU A 53 4.24 -13.12 13.34
C LEU A 53 4.29 -12.64 14.79
N VAL A 54 5.46 -12.57 15.40
CA VAL A 54 5.62 -12.01 16.75
C VAL A 54 5.20 -10.54 16.80
N TYR A 55 5.66 -9.73 15.86
CA TYR A 55 5.26 -8.31 15.77
C TYR A 55 3.78 -8.15 15.39
N ALA A 56 3.28 -9.04 14.54
CA ALA A 56 1.88 -9.04 14.10
C ALA A 56 0.87 -9.37 15.22
N LYS A 57 1.30 -9.86 16.39
CA LYS A 57 0.39 -10.14 17.53
C LYS A 57 -0.20 -8.87 18.15
N SER A 58 0.42 -7.72 17.95
CA SER A 58 -0.12 -6.45 18.45
C SER A 58 -1.43 -6.09 17.73
N ASP A 59 -2.46 -5.71 18.48
CA ASP A 59 -3.73 -5.20 17.93
C ASP A 59 -3.57 -3.87 17.16
N ARG A 60 -2.44 -3.17 17.36
CA ARG A 60 -2.13 -1.93 16.61
C ARG A 60 -1.45 -2.21 15.28
N VAL A 61 -0.95 -3.42 15.04
CA VAL A 61 -0.41 -3.88 13.76
C VAL A 61 -1.55 -4.52 12.97
N ILE A 62 -1.97 -3.88 11.89
CA ILE A 62 -3.12 -4.32 11.09
C ILE A 62 -2.76 -4.82 9.69
N ALA A 63 -1.47 -4.81 9.33
CA ALA A 63 -1.00 -5.26 8.02
C ALA A 63 0.42 -5.82 8.09
N ILE A 64 0.75 -6.70 7.14
CA ILE A 64 2.10 -7.17 6.85
C ILE A 64 2.67 -6.38 5.67
N GLY A 65 3.78 -5.71 5.86
CA GLY A 65 4.43 -4.89 4.83
C GLY A 65 4.95 -3.56 5.43
N GLU A 66 5.60 -2.75 4.61
CA GLU A 66 5.64 -2.79 3.15
C GLU A 66 6.63 -3.87 2.67
N THR A 67 6.23 -4.61 1.67
CA THR A 67 7.02 -5.68 1.06
C THR A 67 6.72 -5.76 -0.44
N GLY A 68 7.44 -6.59 -1.18
CA GLY A 68 7.21 -6.76 -2.61
C GLY A 68 8.49 -6.73 -3.42
N LEU A 69 8.42 -6.16 -4.63
CA LEU A 69 9.54 -6.17 -5.58
C LEU A 69 9.83 -4.79 -6.17
N ASP A 70 11.10 -4.40 -6.23
CA ASP A 70 11.59 -3.17 -6.86
C ASP A 70 12.77 -3.51 -7.80
N TYR A 71 12.51 -3.53 -9.11
CA TYR A 71 13.53 -3.78 -10.13
C TYR A 71 14.08 -2.49 -10.75
N PHE A 72 13.66 -1.34 -10.24
CA PHE A 72 14.22 -0.04 -10.66
C PHE A 72 15.63 0.16 -10.09
N HIS A 73 15.86 -0.27 -8.84
CA HIS A 73 17.13 -0.09 -8.15
C HIS A 73 18.06 -1.30 -8.24
N ILE A 74 17.54 -2.48 -8.61
CA ILE A 74 18.31 -3.71 -8.74
C ILE A 74 17.92 -4.45 -10.02
N LYS A 75 18.87 -5.10 -10.67
CA LYS A 75 18.57 -5.91 -11.84
C LYS A 75 17.74 -7.13 -11.44
N LYS A 76 16.80 -7.50 -12.29
CA LYS A 76 15.90 -8.64 -12.06
C LYS A 76 16.67 -9.93 -11.71
N ASP A 77 17.77 -10.20 -12.38
CA ASP A 77 18.57 -11.43 -12.20
C ASP A 77 19.31 -11.46 -10.85
N ASP A 78 19.50 -10.29 -10.22
CA ASP A 78 20.13 -10.14 -8.91
C ASP A 78 19.10 -10.02 -7.76
N ALA A 79 17.80 -10.15 -8.05
CA ALA A 79 16.71 -9.86 -7.12
C ALA A 79 16.10 -11.11 -6.44
N ASP A 80 16.80 -12.25 -6.42
CA ASP A 80 16.29 -13.47 -5.77
C ASP A 80 15.99 -13.26 -4.29
N TRP A 81 16.81 -12.51 -3.59
CA TRP A 81 16.60 -12.17 -2.20
C TRP A 81 15.32 -11.33 -1.96
N GLN A 82 14.95 -10.42 -2.91
CA GLN A 82 13.67 -9.71 -2.82
C GLN A 82 12.49 -10.67 -3.00
N ARG A 83 12.59 -11.59 -3.95
CA ARG A 83 11.56 -12.60 -4.20
C ARG A 83 11.36 -13.51 -3.00
N GLU A 84 12.45 -13.94 -2.36
CA GLU A 84 12.41 -14.77 -1.16
C GLU A 84 11.84 -13.99 0.04
N ARG A 85 12.28 -12.74 0.26
CA ARG A 85 11.72 -11.84 1.27
C ARG A 85 10.21 -11.67 1.07
N PHE A 86 9.77 -11.44 -0.16
CA PHE A 86 8.36 -11.27 -0.50
C PHE A 86 7.55 -12.53 -0.16
N ARG A 87 8.05 -13.73 -0.48
CA ARG A 87 7.40 -15.01 -0.13
C ARG A 87 7.22 -15.16 1.39
N ARG A 88 8.24 -14.81 2.17
CA ARG A 88 8.14 -14.85 3.66
C ARG A 88 7.05 -13.93 4.18
N HIS A 89 6.92 -12.74 3.63
CA HIS A 89 5.84 -11.82 4.02
C HIS A 89 4.46 -12.34 3.61
N ILE A 90 4.33 -12.98 2.44
CA ILE A 90 3.07 -13.61 2.04
C ILE A 90 2.71 -14.74 3.02
N SER A 91 3.67 -15.58 3.38
CA SER A 91 3.46 -16.64 4.38
C SER A 91 2.99 -16.05 5.72
N ALA A 92 3.68 -15.01 6.22
CA ALA A 92 3.28 -14.35 7.46
C ALA A 92 1.90 -13.68 7.38
N SER A 93 1.54 -13.11 6.22
CA SER A 93 0.22 -12.54 5.98
C SER A 93 -0.88 -13.61 6.05
N ASN A 94 -0.72 -14.69 5.28
CA ASN A 94 -1.67 -15.80 5.26
C ASN A 94 -1.82 -16.43 6.65
N GLU A 95 -0.71 -16.64 7.39
CA GLU A 95 -0.73 -17.26 8.70
C GLU A 95 -1.33 -16.37 9.80
N SER A 96 -1.08 -15.05 9.73
CA SER A 96 -1.64 -14.08 10.68
C SER A 96 -3.07 -13.65 10.36
N GLY A 97 -3.54 -13.89 9.14
CA GLY A 97 -4.80 -13.35 8.62
C GLY A 97 -4.78 -11.83 8.39
N LYS A 98 -3.59 -11.19 8.43
CA LYS A 98 -3.47 -9.74 8.23
C LYS A 98 -3.12 -9.41 6.78
N PRO A 99 -3.82 -8.46 6.14
CA PRO A 99 -3.60 -8.14 4.73
C PRO A 99 -2.22 -7.53 4.49
N MET A 100 -1.73 -7.71 3.25
CA MET A 100 -0.42 -7.17 2.84
C MET A 100 -0.49 -5.75 2.29
N ILE A 101 0.64 -5.03 2.44
CA ILE A 101 0.95 -3.80 1.71
C ILE A 101 2.04 -4.15 0.70
N VAL A 102 1.68 -4.18 -0.60
CA VAL A 102 2.53 -4.67 -1.68
C VAL A 102 3.11 -3.52 -2.48
N HIS A 103 4.43 -3.35 -2.40
CA HIS A 103 5.23 -2.51 -3.29
C HIS A 103 5.50 -3.21 -4.62
N MET A 104 5.36 -2.47 -5.72
CA MET A 104 5.65 -3.01 -7.05
C MET A 104 6.24 -1.92 -7.95
N ARG A 105 7.52 -2.02 -8.28
CA ARG A 105 8.18 -1.10 -9.21
C ARG A 105 9.00 -1.87 -10.24
N ASP A 106 8.66 -1.71 -11.53
CA ASP A 106 9.27 -2.40 -12.67
C ASP A 106 9.27 -3.94 -12.57
N ALA A 107 8.40 -4.52 -11.72
CA ALA A 107 8.36 -5.94 -11.36
C ALA A 107 7.00 -6.62 -11.60
N LYS A 108 6.13 -6.06 -12.46
CA LYS A 108 4.73 -6.46 -12.65
C LYS A 108 4.52 -7.97 -12.74
N LYS A 109 5.24 -8.64 -13.66
CA LYS A 109 5.06 -10.07 -13.93
C LYS A 109 5.41 -10.95 -12.73
N ASP A 110 6.55 -10.65 -12.10
CA ASP A 110 7.01 -11.46 -10.96
C ASP A 110 6.16 -11.20 -9.71
N THR A 111 5.72 -9.96 -9.49
CA THR A 111 4.81 -9.64 -8.37
C THR A 111 3.50 -10.43 -8.48
N ILE A 112 2.81 -10.34 -9.62
CA ILE A 112 1.54 -11.07 -9.83
C ILE A 112 1.76 -12.58 -9.77
N ARG A 113 2.84 -13.09 -10.38
CA ARG A 113 3.18 -14.52 -10.34
C ARG A 113 3.38 -15.02 -8.91
N ILE A 114 4.18 -14.33 -8.10
CA ILE A 114 4.48 -14.73 -6.72
C ILE A 114 3.22 -14.64 -5.85
N LEU A 115 2.43 -13.57 -5.95
CA LEU A 115 1.14 -13.49 -5.24
C LEU A 115 0.23 -14.69 -5.54
N SER A 116 0.18 -15.10 -6.80
CA SER A 116 -0.61 -16.26 -7.24
C SER A 116 -0.03 -17.59 -6.76
N GLU A 117 1.30 -17.80 -6.90
CA GLU A 117 2.01 -19.02 -6.50
C GLU A 117 1.86 -19.27 -4.99
N GLU A 118 2.02 -18.22 -4.17
CA GLU A 118 1.93 -18.29 -2.71
C GLU A 118 0.50 -18.16 -2.18
N LYS A 119 -0.50 -18.05 -3.07
CA LYS A 119 -1.92 -17.92 -2.71
C LYS A 119 -2.17 -16.80 -1.71
N ALA A 120 -1.67 -15.61 -2.01
CA ALA A 120 -1.90 -14.44 -1.17
C ALA A 120 -3.40 -14.18 -0.98
N GLU A 121 -3.88 -14.13 0.27
CA GLU A 121 -5.32 -14.11 0.56
C GLU A 121 -5.91 -12.70 0.51
N ALA A 122 -5.18 -11.69 1.01
CA ALA A 122 -5.65 -10.32 1.06
C ALA A 122 -4.50 -9.31 1.02
N GLY A 123 -4.75 -8.13 0.45
CA GLY A 123 -3.76 -7.06 0.44
C GLY A 123 -4.14 -5.88 -0.44
N VAL A 124 -3.24 -4.92 -0.49
CA VAL A 124 -3.33 -3.74 -1.33
C VAL A 124 -2.08 -3.58 -2.19
N MET A 125 -2.26 -3.36 -3.49
CA MET A 125 -1.20 -2.86 -4.36
C MET A 125 -1.01 -1.39 -4.04
N HIS A 126 -0.01 -1.10 -3.20
CA HIS A 126 0.32 0.23 -2.71
C HIS A 126 0.89 1.10 -3.82
N CYS A 127 0.59 2.39 -3.77
CA CYS A 127 1.09 3.41 -4.69
C CYS A 127 1.07 2.97 -6.17
N PHE A 128 -0.07 2.43 -6.61
CA PHE A 128 -0.20 1.77 -7.90
C PHE A 128 0.03 2.73 -9.07
N THR A 129 0.95 2.35 -9.97
CA THR A 129 1.32 3.15 -11.16
C THR A 129 1.37 2.33 -12.45
N ALA A 130 0.92 1.07 -12.41
CA ALA A 130 0.99 0.18 -13.56
C ALA A 130 -0.22 0.31 -14.51
N ASP A 131 -0.30 -0.58 -15.51
CA ASP A 131 -1.36 -0.65 -16.51
C ASP A 131 -2.60 -1.40 -16.00
N TRP A 132 -3.65 -1.37 -16.82
CA TRP A 132 -4.92 -2.04 -16.52
C TRP A 132 -4.78 -3.56 -16.42
N GLU A 133 -3.98 -4.18 -17.26
CA GLU A 133 -3.75 -5.63 -17.26
C GLU A 133 -3.17 -6.09 -15.93
N THR A 134 -2.22 -5.32 -15.39
CA THR A 134 -1.64 -5.58 -14.07
C THR A 134 -2.65 -5.34 -12.94
N ALA A 135 -3.42 -4.24 -13.03
CA ALA A 135 -4.48 -3.96 -12.06
C ALA A 135 -5.54 -5.07 -12.05
N LYS A 136 -5.98 -5.50 -13.24
CA LYS A 136 -6.95 -6.59 -13.37
C LYS A 136 -6.43 -7.89 -12.77
N ALA A 137 -5.20 -8.26 -13.06
CA ALA A 137 -4.60 -9.47 -12.49
C ALA A 137 -4.51 -9.41 -10.96
N ALA A 138 -4.18 -8.25 -10.37
CA ALA A 138 -4.19 -8.06 -8.93
C ALA A 138 -5.62 -8.14 -8.34
N LEU A 139 -6.60 -7.55 -9.00
CA LEU A 139 -8.02 -7.62 -8.62
C LEU A 139 -8.56 -9.07 -8.67
N ASP A 140 -8.19 -9.84 -9.69
CA ASP A 140 -8.55 -11.24 -9.84
C ASP A 140 -7.98 -12.11 -8.70
N LEU A 141 -6.89 -11.66 -8.04
CA LEU A 141 -6.32 -12.24 -6.81
C LEU A 141 -6.93 -11.64 -5.52
N GLY A 142 -7.96 -10.83 -5.60
CA GLY A 142 -8.63 -10.23 -4.44
C GLY A 142 -7.95 -8.98 -3.87
N MET A 143 -6.89 -8.47 -4.50
CA MET A 143 -6.17 -7.29 -4.02
C MET A 143 -6.98 -6.01 -4.20
N TYR A 144 -6.77 -5.06 -3.30
CA TYR A 144 -7.17 -3.67 -3.45
C TYR A 144 -6.12 -2.88 -4.24
N ILE A 145 -6.54 -1.74 -4.81
CA ILE A 145 -5.65 -0.83 -5.54
C ILE A 145 -5.66 0.53 -4.84
N SER A 146 -4.48 0.98 -4.40
CA SER A 146 -4.32 2.28 -3.74
C SER A 146 -3.64 3.30 -4.65
N PHE A 147 -4.21 4.50 -4.71
CA PHE A 147 -3.68 5.61 -5.48
C PHE A 147 -3.11 6.70 -4.57
N SER A 148 -1.91 7.17 -4.92
CA SER A 148 -1.20 8.25 -4.23
C SER A 148 -1.35 9.61 -4.94
N GLY A 149 -0.63 10.61 -4.46
CA GLY A 149 -0.56 11.94 -5.08
C GLY A 149 -0.18 11.94 -6.57
N ILE A 150 0.46 10.88 -7.06
CA ILE A 150 0.78 10.69 -8.49
C ILE A 150 -0.46 10.82 -9.38
N LEU A 151 -1.64 10.36 -8.91
CA LEU A 151 -2.89 10.43 -9.67
C LEU A 151 -3.23 11.87 -10.12
N THR A 152 -2.78 12.86 -9.34
CA THR A 152 -3.02 14.29 -9.60
C THR A 152 -2.04 14.90 -10.62
N PHE A 153 -0.93 14.23 -10.95
CA PHE A 153 0.12 14.77 -11.81
C PHE A 153 -0.33 14.89 -13.27
N ASN A 154 0.14 15.91 -13.97
CA ASN A 154 -0.21 16.14 -15.38
C ASN A 154 0.15 14.96 -16.28
N SER A 155 1.26 14.27 -16.00
CA SER A 155 1.74 13.09 -16.72
C SER A 155 0.93 11.81 -16.46
N ALA A 156 0.07 11.78 -15.43
CA ALA A 156 -0.62 10.57 -14.99
C ALA A 156 -1.92 10.25 -15.78
N LYS A 157 -2.05 10.74 -17.03
CA LYS A 157 -3.24 10.44 -17.88
C LYS A 157 -3.50 8.94 -18.01
N PRO A 158 -2.51 8.07 -18.33
CA PRO A 158 -2.75 6.63 -18.42
C PRO A 158 -3.25 6.03 -17.10
N LEU A 159 -2.69 6.47 -15.95
CA LEU A 159 -3.09 5.99 -14.63
C LEU A 159 -4.55 6.36 -14.30
N ARG A 160 -5.01 7.54 -14.73
CA ARG A 160 -6.41 7.95 -14.56
C ARG A 160 -7.38 7.07 -15.34
N GLU A 161 -6.98 6.58 -16.52
CA GLU A 161 -7.80 5.60 -17.26
C GLU A 161 -7.87 4.24 -16.55
N VAL A 162 -6.81 3.83 -15.83
CA VAL A 162 -6.86 2.66 -14.96
C VAL A 162 -7.80 2.93 -13.79
N ALA A 163 -7.66 4.07 -13.09
CA ALA A 163 -8.49 4.43 -11.94
C ALA A 163 -10.00 4.47 -12.25
N LYS A 164 -10.39 4.78 -13.48
CA LYS A 164 -11.80 4.70 -13.93
C LYS A 164 -12.36 3.28 -13.91
N LYS A 165 -11.51 2.28 -14.18
CA LYS A 165 -11.92 0.88 -14.37
C LYS A 165 -11.92 0.07 -13.07
N ILE A 166 -11.21 0.51 -12.03
CA ILE A 166 -11.16 -0.22 -10.76
C ILE A 166 -12.56 -0.28 -10.13
N PRO A 167 -13.05 -1.44 -9.68
CA PRO A 167 -14.31 -1.55 -8.94
C PRO A 167 -14.32 -0.63 -7.72
N ALA A 168 -15.45 0.01 -7.42
CA ALA A 168 -15.54 0.97 -6.33
C ALA A 168 -15.18 0.36 -4.97
N ASP A 169 -15.54 -0.89 -4.77
CA ASP A 169 -15.27 -1.68 -3.55
C ASP A 169 -13.83 -2.20 -3.46
N ARG A 170 -12.94 -1.81 -4.36
CA ARG A 170 -11.51 -2.20 -4.40
C ARG A 170 -10.58 -0.99 -4.45
N LEU A 171 -11.10 0.23 -4.26
CA LEU A 171 -10.33 1.47 -4.29
C LEU A 171 -9.84 1.87 -2.91
N LEU A 172 -8.56 2.23 -2.80
CA LEU A 172 -7.96 2.89 -1.66
C LEU A 172 -7.20 4.14 -2.09
N VAL A 173 -6.90 5.01 -1.15
CA VAL A 173 -6.11 6.23 -1.34
C VAL A 173 -5.06 6.36 -0.24
N GLU A 174 -3.97 7.00 -0.57
CA GLU A 174 -2.83 7.17 0.31
C GLU A 174 -2.06 8.46 0.02
N THR A 175 -1.03 8.74 0.78
CA THR A 175 -0.14 9.88 0.54
C THR A 175 1.26 9.48 0.12
N ASP A 176 1.81 8.41 0.69
CA ASP A 176 3.23 8.06 0.61
C ASP A 176 4.13 9.20 1.17
N CYS A 177 3.62 9.93 2.17
CA CYS A 177 4.34 11.06 2.74
C CYS A 177 5.64 10.64 3.46
N PRO A 178 6.70 11.45 3.37
CA PRO A 178 6.73 12.86 2.91
C PRO A 178 6.88 13.05 1.40
N TYR A 179 6.78 11.99 0.60
CA TYR A 179 6.99 11.99 -0.85
C TYR A 179 5.66 12.20 -1.62
N LEU A 180 5.74 12.29 -2.95
CA LEU A 180 4.62 12.25 -3.89
C LEU A 180 3.51 13.28 -3.64
N THR A 181 3.87 14.46 -3.15
CA THR A 181 2.93 15.54 -2.82
C THR A 181 1.99 15.82 -3.99
N PRO A 182 0.66 15.78 -3.77
CA PRO A 182 -0.32 16.01 -4.83
C PRO A 182 -0.33 17.46 -5.32
N MET A 183 -0.87 17.67 -6.51
CA MET A 183 -1.22 19.02 -6.96
C MET A 183 -2.30 19.61 -6.04
N PRO A 184 -2.27 20.94 -5.76
CA PRO A 184 -1.35 21.94 -6.30
C PRO A 184 -0.04 22.12 -5.51
N PHE A 185 0.24 21.25 -4.52
CA PHE A 185 1.36 21.43 -3.58
C PHE A 185 2.65 20.71 -4.01
N ARG A 186 2.71 20.19 -5.23
CA ARG A 186 3.88 19.47 -5.73
C ARG A 186 5.17 20.29 -5.55
N GLY A 187 6.26 19.61 -5.10
CA GLY A 187 7.54 20.24 -4.78
C GLY A 187 7.69 20.69 -3.32
N LYS A 188 6.63 20.56 -2.51
CA LYS A 188 6.67 20.73 -1.05
C LYS A 188 6.67 19.38 -0.36
N PRO A 189 7.07 19.26 0.92
CA PRO A 189 6.86 18.04 1.70
C PRO A 189 5.38 17.66 1.73
N ASN A 190 5.10 16.36 1.56
CA ASN A 190 3.74 15.83 1.64
C ASN A 190 3.26 15.71 3.10
N SER A 191 1.96 15.66 3.28
CA SER A 191 1.31 15.51 4.59
C SER A 191 0.16 14.52 4.48
N PRO A 192 -0.13 13.71 5.53
CA PRO A 192 -1.28 12.81 5.53
C PRO A 192 -2.61 13.50 5.22
N ALA A 193 -2.78 14.77 5.61
CA ALA A 193 -3.97 15.56 5.28
C ALA A 193 -4.18 15.74 3.75
N TYR A 194 -3.13 15.62 2.96
CA TYR A 194 -3.21 15.79 1.51
C TYR A 194 -3.81 14.58 0.78
N THR A 195 -4.13 13.49 1.49
CA THR A 195 -5.01 12.42 0.99
C THR A 195 -6.31 13.00 0.42
N TYR A 196 -6.82 14.09 0.98
CA TYR A 196 -7.99 14.81 0.46
C TYR A 196 -7.88 15.11 -1.04
N TYR A 197 -6.74 15.60 -1.52
CA TYR A 197 -6.55 15.95 -2.94
C TYR A 197 -6.49 14.71 -3.86
N VAL A 198 -6.10 13.57 -3.31
CA VAL A 198 -6.16 12.29 -4.04
C VAL A 198 -7.62 11.84 -4.17
N VAL A 199 -8.41 11.93 -3.08
CA VAL A 199 -9.85 11.66 -3.08
C VAL A 199 -10.60 12.59 -4.02
N GLU A 200 -10.31 13.90 -3.97
CA GLU A 200 -10.91 14.91 -4.86
C GLU A 200 -10.64 14.57 -6.33
N LYS A 201 -9.38 14.22 -6.67
CA LYS A 201 -9.03 13.83 -8.04
C LYS A 201 -9.72 12.53 -8.46
N LEU A 202 -9.82 11.56 -7.57
CA LEU A 202 -10.48 10.29 -7.85
C LEU A 202 -11.99 10.49 -8.06
N ALA A 203 -12.63 11.35 -7.26
CA ALA A 203 -14.03 11.74 -7.42
C ALA A 203 -14.29 12.40 -8.78
N GLU A 204 -13.42 13.35 -9.18
CA GLU A 204 -13.46 13.98 -10.52
C GLU A 204 -13.37 12.93 -11.64
N ILE A 205 -12.41 12.00 -11.56
CA ILE A 205 -12.20 10.96 -12.56
C ILE A 205 -13.42 10.04 -12.71
N ARG A 206 -14.12 9.78 -11.63
CA ARG A 206 -15.24 8.83 -11.56
C ARG A 206 -16.63 9.51 -11.65
N ASN A 207 -16.69 10.83 -11.83
CA ASN A 207 -17.92 11.62 -11.86
C ASN A 207 -18.82 11.38 -10.63
N THR A 208 -18.22 11.38 -9.44
CA THR A 208 -18.91 11.26 -8.14
C THR A 208 -18.56 12.43 -7.25
N SER A 209 -19.25 12.60 -6.11
CA SER A 209 -18.90 13.61 -5.15
C SER A 209 -17.66 13.22 -4.31
N ILE A 210 -16.98 14.22 -3.74
CA ILE A 210 -15.85 13.98 -2.83
C ILE A 210 -16.33 13.20 -1.61
N ASP A 211 -17.50 13.53 -1.07
CA ASP A 211 -18.06 12.89 0.12
C ASP A 211 -18.37 11.39 -0.14
N GLU A 212 -18.95 11.06 -1.31
CA GLU A 212 -19.17 9.65 -1.71
C GLU A 212 -17.86 8.90 -1.89
N MET A 213 -16.86 9.50 -2.56
CA MET A 213 -15.57 8.86 -2.75
C MET A 213 -14.82 8.66 -1.43
N ALA A 214 -14.89 9.63 -0.52
CA ALA A 214 -14.33 9.51 0.83
C ALA A 214 -15.03 8.40 1.63
N ALA A 215 -16.35 8.28 1.53
CA ALA A 215 -17.12 7.22 2.17
C ALA A 215 -16.71 5.84 1.63
N VAL A 216 -16.64 5.68 0.31
CA VAL A 216 -16.24 4.42 -0.36
C VAL A 216 -14.84 4.01 0.07
N THR A 217 -13.85 4.89 -0.03
CA THR A 217 -12.47 4.55 0.32
C THR A 217 -12.28 4.28 1.81
N THR A 218 -13.04 4.95 2.68
CA THR A 218 -13.06 4.67 4.13
C THR A 218 -13.70 3.31 4.43
N GLN A 219 -14.81 2.98 3.77
CA GLN A 219 -15.43 1.67 3.90
C GLN A 219 -14.50 0.56 3.45
N ASN A 220 -13.84 0.72 2.31
CA ASN A 220 -12.87 -0.24 1.77
C ASN A 220 -11.67 -0.43 2.71
N PHE A 221 -11.17 0.66 3.31
CA PHE A 221 -10.12 0.57 4.32
C PHE A 221 -10.58 -0.27 5.52
N ASN A 222 -11.78 -0.01 6.03
CA ASN A 222 -12.32 -0.79 7.14
C ASN A 222 -12.55 -2.26 6.75
N GLN A 223 -13.04 -2.51 5.54
CA GLN A 223 -13.26 -3.88 5.05
C GLN A 223 -11.94 -4.65 4.89
N LEU A 224 -10.88 -4.02 4.41
CA LEU A 224 -9.60 -4.71 4.23
C LEU A 224 -8.88 -4.97 5.56
N PHE A 225 -8.87 -3.99 6.47
CA PHE A 225 -7.98 -4.02 7.63
C PHE A 225 -8.66 -4.36 8.96
N PHE A 226 -10.01 -4.43 9.01
CA PHE A 226 -10.75 -4.68 10.26
C PHE A 226 -11.92 -5.67 10.12
N SER A 227 -12.02 -6.40 8.99
CA SER A 227 -13.02 -7.45 8.80
C SER A 227 -12.57 -8.79 9.38
#